data_c5f68c01e20f5e91589bcecaedb928fb
#
_entry.id   c5f68c01e20f5e91589bcecaedb928fb
#
_cell.length_a   1.000
_cell.length_b   1.000
_cell.length_c   1.000
_cell.angle_alpha   90.00
_cell.angle_beta   90.00
_cell.angle_gamma   90.00
#
_symmetry.space_group_name_H-M   'P 1'
#
loop_
_entity.id
_entity.type
_entity.pdbx_description
1 polymer ?
#
loop_
_entity_poly.entity_id
_entity_poly.type
_entity_poly.pdbx_seq_one_letter_code
_entity_poly.pdbx_strand_id
1 'polypeptide(L)'
;MTHQWRGIIEEYRDRLPVSASTPVVTLREGGTPLVPAQVLSERTGCEVHLKVEGANPTGSFKDRGMTMAISKAKEEGAQAVICASTGNTSASAAAYAVRAGMVCAVLVPRGKIALGKMGQALVHGAKILQVDGNFDDCLTLARALSDNYPVALVNSVNPVRIEGQKTAAFEIVDMLGDAPDIHVLPVGNAGNITAYWKGYTEYAADGIAAKTPRMWGFQASGSAPIVRGEIVKDPSTIATAIRIGNPASWEYAIAARDESGGLIDEVTDREILRAYRLLAAQEGVFVEPASAASVAGLLKAAEQGKVDPGQRIVCTVTGNGLKDPDWAVAGAPQPVTVPVDAAAAAQNLGLV
;
A
#
# COMPACT_ATOMS: atom_id res chain seq x y z
N MET A 1 32.15 0.96 5.52
CA MET A 1 31.28 2.10 5.12
C MET A 1 29.85 1.63 5.29
N THR A 2 29.03 2.40 6.00
CA THR A 2 27.59 2.07 6.17
C THR A 2 26.92 2.23 4.81
N HIS A 3 26.19 1.18 4.35
CA HIS A 3 25.40 1.25 3.13
C HIS A 3 24.28 2.30 3.29
N GLN A 4 24.23 3.27 2.39
CA GLN A 4 23.14 4.23 2.33
C GLN A 4 22.14 3.79 1.27
N TRP A 5 20.88 3.59 1.66
CA TRP A 5 19.81 3.24 0.74
C TRP A 5 19.63 4.30 -0.36
N ARG A 6 19.58 3.88 -1.62
CA ARG A 6 19.58 4.77 -2.79
C ARG A 6 18.24 4.77 -3.55
N GLY A 7 17.28 3.97 -3.16
CA GLY A 7 16.01 3.76 -3.83
C GLY A 7 16.01 2.44 -4.62
N ILE A 8 14.81 1.90 -4.85
CA ILE A 8 14.65 0.53 -5.35
C ILE A 8 15.32 0.26 -6.70
N ILE A 9 15.35 1.25 -7.60
CA ILE A 9 15.97 1.07 -8.92
C ILE A 9 17.48 0.88 -8.79
N GLU A 10 18.13 1.62 -7.90
CA GLU A 10 19.56 1.48 -7.70
C GLU A 10 19.95 0.24 -6.90
N GLU A 11 19.10 -0.17 -5.93
CA GLU A 11 19.36 -1.34 -5.10
C GLU A 11 19.09 -2.67 -5.83
N TYR A 12 18.10 -2.69 -6.73
CA TYR A 12 17.66 -3.90 -7.43
C TYR A 12 17.72 -3.76 -8.95
N ARG A 13 18.67 -2.97 -9.48
CA ARG A 13 18.80 -2.65 -10.90
C ARG A 13 18.79 -3.89 -11.82
N ASP A 14 19.52 -4.93 -11.43
CA ASP A 14 19.67 -6.17 -12.22
C ASP A 14 18.37 -7.02 -12.24
N ARG A 15 17.37 -6.65 -11.42
CA ARG A 15 16.07 -7.33 -11.30
C ARG A 15 14.92 -6.53 -11.85
N LEU A 16 15.20 -5.33 -12.33
CA LEU A 16 14.19 -4.42 -12.82
C LEU A 16 14.36 -4.19 -14.33
N PRO A 17 13.26 -3.94 -15.07
CA PRO A 17 13.32 -3.72 -16.52
C PRO A 17 13.88 -2.32 -16.86
N VAL A 18 15.09 -2.05 -16.42
CA VAL A 18 15.83 -0.80 -16.65
C VAL A 18 17.16 -1.09 -17.35
N SER A 19 17.60 -0.17 -18.18
CA SER A 19 18.91 -0.21 -18.84
C SER A 19 19.89 0.78 -18.19
N ALA A 20 21.12 0.78 -18.66
CA ALA A 20 22.12 1.76 -18.23
C ALA A 20 21.72 3.22 -18.61
N SER A 21 20.92 3.38 -19.66
CA SER A 21 20.42 4.68 -20.14
C SER A 21 19.09 5.09 -19.48
N THR A 22 18.40 4.21 -18.74
CA THR A 22 17.15 4.57 -18.07
C THR A 22 17.40 5.66 -17.02
N PRO A 23 16.76 6.84 -17.14
CA PRO A 23 16.90 7.89 -16.14
C PRO A 23 16.24 7.47 -14.84
N VAL A 24 16.99 7.50 -13.74
CA VAL A 24 16.48 7.12 -12.42
C VAL A 24 15.80 8.30 -11.76
N VAL A 25 14.48 8.25 -11.66
CA VAL A 25 13.67 9.23 -10.94
C VAL A 25 13.32 8.65 -9.58
N THR A 26 14.05 9.04 -8.53
CA THR A 26 13.87 8.50 -7.19
C THR A 26 13.76 9.58 -6.13
N LEU A 27 12.98 9.29 -5.09
CA LEU A 27 12.93 9.97 -3.79
C LEU A 27 13.49 9.06 -2.68
N ARG A 28 14.22 8.00 -3.06
CA ARG A 28 14.78 6.95 -2.20
C ARG A 28 13.72 6.11 -1.51
N GLU A 29 12.66 5.80 -2.23
CA GLU A 29 11.61 4.86 -1.85
C GLU A 29 12.17 3.44 -1.63
N GLY A 30 11.45 2.64 -0.86
CA GLY A 30 11.92 1.34 -0.42
C GLY A 30 12.80 1.40 0.82
N GLY A 31 13.50 0.32 1.16
CA GLY A 31 14.23 0.19 2.41
C GLY A 31 13.32 0.38 3.63
N THR A 32 12.04 0.08 3.49
CA THR A 32 11.03 0.32 4.53
C THR A 32 11.23 -0.60 5.72
N PRO A 33 10.93 -0.13 6.94
CA PRO A 33 11.13 -0.93 8.14
C PRO A 33 10.35 -2.26 8.12
N LEU A 34 10.99 -3.31 8.62
CA LEU A 34 10.36 -4.57 8.99
C LEU A 34 10.40 -4.64 10.52
N VAL A 35 9.28 -4.30 11.16
CA VAL A 35 9.17 -4.12 12.61
C VAL A 35 8.62 -5.37 13.25
N PRO A 36 9.32 -6.01 14.24
CA PRO A 36 8.73 -7.07 15.04
C PRO A 36 7.48 -6.56 15.77
N ALA A 37 6.38 -7.31 15.68
CA ALA A 37 5.10 -6.96 16.29
C ALA A 37 4.84 -7.85 17.52
N GLN A 38 5.24 -7.36 18.68
CA GLN A 38 5.27 -8.17 19.90
C GLN A 38 3.87 -8.61 20.34
N VAL A 39 2.92 -7.69 20.39
CA VAL A 39 1.54 -7.99 20.82
C VAL A 39 0.83 -8.94 19.84
N LEU A 40 1.08 -8.76 18.54
CA LEU A 40 0.54 -9.67 17.53
C LEU A 40 1.18 -11.06 17.65
N SER A 41 2.48 -11.12 17.92
CA SER A 41 3.19 -12.38 18.12
C SER A 41 2.64 -13.15 19.33
N GLU A 42 2.45 -12.47 20.46
CA GLU A 42 1.85 -13.05 21.67
C GLU A 42 0.42 -13.57 21.42
N ARG A 43 -0.40 -12.81 20.69
CA ARG A 43 -1.80 -13.17 20.39
C ARG A 43 -1.94 -14.34 19.42
N THR A 44 -1.00 -14.50 18.52
CA THR A 44 -1.07 -15.55 17.47
C THR A 44 -0.22 -16.76 17.79
N GLY A 45 0.71 -16.66 18.75
CA GLY A 45 1.71 -17.68 19.01
C GLY A 45 2.77 -17.83 17.90
N CYS A 46 2.94 -16.79 17.06
CA CYS A 46 3.79 -16.75 15.87
C CYS A 46 4.86 -15.67 15.98
N GLU A 47 5.85 -15.70 15.10
CA GLU A 47 6.81 -14.61 14.90
C GLU A 47 6.22 -13.62 13.87
N VAL A 48 5.58 -12.53 14.33
CA VAL A 48 4.90 -11.57 13.46
C VAL A 48 5.74 -10.34 13.24
N HIS A 49 5.88 -9.91 11.98
CA HIS A 49 6.52 -8.67 11.59
C HIS A 49 5.57 -7.78 10.78
N LEU A 50 5.73 -6.47 10.91
CA LEU A 50 5.03 -5.47 10.11
C LEU A 50 5.99 -4.88 9.06
N LYS A 51 5.69 -5.05 7.77
CA LYS A 51 6.36 -4.33 6.68
C LYS A 51 5.70 -2.97 6.53
N VAL A 52 6.38 -1.93 7.02
CA VAL A 52 5.81 -0.59 7.18
C VAL A 52 5.99 0.23 5.90
N GLU A 53 5.16 -0.02 4.90
CA GLU A 53 5.17 0.69 3.61
C GLU A 53 4.74 2.17 3.71
N GLY A 54 4.09 2.55 4.81
CA GLY A 54 3.79 3.93 5.14
C GLY A 54 5.02 4.82 5.38
N ALA A 55 6.21 4.22 5.51
CA ALA A 55 7.49 4.93 5.63
C ALA A 55 8.09 5.41 4.29
N ASN A 56 7.51 5.02 3.16
CA ASN A 56 7.89 5.55 1.85
C ASN A 56 7.70 7.08 1.78
N PRO A 57 8.43 7.79 0.90
CA PRO A 57 8.45 9.26 0.82
C PRO A 57 7.09 9.96 0.77
N THR A 58 6.11 9.41 0.03
CA THR A 58 4.75 9.99 -0.02
C THR A 58 3.77 9.32 0.94
N GLY A 59 4.25 8.45 1.82
CA GLY A 59 3.47 7.81 2.85
C GLY A 59 2.76 6.51 2.42
N SER A 60 3.15 5.87 1.31
CA SER A 60 2.57 4.58 0.93
C SER A 60 3.43 3.76 -0.03
N PHE A 61 3.14 2.47 -0.15
CA PHE A 61 3.79 1.54 -1.09
C PHE A 61 3.71 1.96 -2.57
N LYS A 62 2.84 2.92 -2.90
CA LYS A 62 2.67 3.39 -4.28
C LYS A 62 3.96 3.93 -4.87
N ASP A 63 4.84 4.44 -4.05
CA ASP A 63 6.13 5.02 -4.45
C ASP A 63 7.01 4.02 -5.18
N ARG A 64 7.01 2.75 -4.77
CA ARG A 64 7.77 1.68 -5.43
C ARG A 64 7.39 1.50 -6.89
N GLY A 65 6.09 1.44 -7.16
CA GLY A 65 5.61 1.36 -8.54
C GLY A 65 5.77 2.67 -9.31
N MET A 66 5.69 3.80 -8.60
CA MET A 66 5.72 5.11 -9.24
C MET A 66 7.13 5.51 -9.68
N THR A 67 8.17 5.22 -8.91
CA THR A 67 9.56 5.45 -9.34
C THR A 67 9.85 4.75 -10.67
N MET A 68 9.38 3.49 -10.81
CA MET A 68 9.52 2.73 -12.06
C MET A 68 8.71 3.34 -13.21
N ALA A 69 7.42 3.62 -12.97
CA ALA A 69 6.54 4.16 -14.00
C ALA A 69 7.03 5.53 -14.53
N ILE A 70 7.48 6.42 -13.64
CA ILE A 70 7.97 7.75 -14.03
C ILE A 70 9.35 7.66 -14.70
N SER A 71 10.25 6.79 -14.24
CA SER A 71 11.54 6.57 -14.87
C SER A 71 11.39 6.05 -16.30
N LYS A 72 10.48 5.08 -16.51
CA LYS A 72 10.17 4.56 -17.85
C LYS A 72 9.48 5.60 -18.73
N ALA A 73 8.49 6.34 -18.20
CA ALA A 73 7.84 7.43 -18.93
C ALA A 73 8.84 8.48 -19.41
N LYS A 74 9.82 8.82 -18.57
CA LYS A 74 10.90 9.76 -18.94
C LYS A 74 11.84 9.19 -19.99
N GLU A 75 12.18 7.91 -19.92
CA GLU A 75 12.97 7.20 -20.93
C GLU A 75 12.27 7.21 -22.30
N GLU A 76 10.94 7.05 -22.31
CA GLU A 76 10.08 7.06 -23.49
C GLU A 76 9.76 8.47 -24.02
N GLY A 77 10.26 9.52 -23.37
CA GLY A 77 10.09 10.91 -23.80
C GLY A 77 8.74 11.53 -23.48
N ALA A 78 7.97 10.96 -22.54
CA ALA A 78 6.71 11.54 -22.09
C ALA A 78 6.93 12.93 -21.47
N GLN A 79 6.07 13.89 -21.82
CA GLN A 79 6.13 15.26 -21.30
C GLN A 79 5.27 15.44 -20.04
N ALA A 80 4.29 14.56 -19.87
CA ALA A 80 3.38 14.57 -18.74
C ALA A 80 3.02 13.15 -18.32
N VAL A 81 2.55 13.03 -17.09
CA VAL A 81 1.93 11.80 -16.59
C VAL A 81 0.51 12.07 -16.16
N ILE A 82 -0.35 11.06 -16.26
CA ILE A 82 -1.77 11.17 -15.92
C ILE A 82 -2.21 9.98 -15.07
N CYS A 83 -3.08 10.24 -14.11
CA CYS A 83 -3.77 9.20 -13.37
C CYS A 83 -5.19 9.61 -13.01
N ALA A 84 -6.09 8.63 -12.94
CA ALA A 84 -7.42 8.76 -12.35
C ALA A 84 -7.36 8.23 -10.91
N SER A 85 -7.23 9.13 -9.91
CA SER A 85 -7.14 8.76 -8.50
C SER A 85 -7.25 9.98 -7.61
N THR A 86 -7.91 9.84 -6.46
CA THR A 86 -8.00 10.89 -5.43
C THR A 86 -7.16 10.58 -4.18
N GLY A 87 -6.32 9.51 -4.20
CA GLY A 87 -5.64 9.01 -3.00
C GLY A 87 -4.13 8.82 -3.19
N ASN A 88 -3.61 7.71 -2.66
CA ASN A 88 -2.18 7.42 -2.61
C ASN A 88 -1.49 7.41 -3.99
N THR A 89 -2.20 7.00 -5.05
CA THR A 89 -1.63 7.00 -6.40
C THR A 89 -1.38 8.42 -6.92
N SER A 90 -2.34 9.35 -6.75
CA SER A 90 -2.17 10.75 -7.19
C SER A 90 -1.09 11.48 -6.39
N ALA A 91 -1.01 11.23 -5.08
CA ALA A 91 0.06 11.81 -4.24
C ALA A 91 1.45 11.38 -4.71
N SER A 92 1.63 10.09 -4.95
CA SER A 92 2.88 9.52 -5.45
C SER A 92 3.19 10.02 -6.87
N ALA A 93 2.21 9.99 -7.80
CA ALA A 93 2.40 10.48 -9.17
C ALA A 93 2.87 11.94 -9.21
N ALA A 94 2.24 12.80 -8.41
CA ALA A 94 2.60 14.22 -8.35
C ALA A 94 4.05 14.42 -7.85
N ALA A 95 4.43 13.74 -6.76
CA ALA A 95 5.77 13.86 -6.17
C ALA A 95 6.87 13.43 -7.16
N TYR A 96 6.71 12.27 -7.79
CA TYR A 96 7.70 11.73 -8.72
C TYR A 96 7.71 12.48 -10.06
N ALA A 97 6.55 12.98 -10.53
CA ALA A 97 6.50 13.82 -11.72
C ALA A 97 7.29 15.13 -11.54
N VAL A 98 7.12 15.81 -10.41
CA VAL A 98 7.92 17.00 -10.05
C VAL A 98 9.41 16.65 -10.02
N ARG A 99 9.78 15.53 -9.43
CA ARG A 99 11.18 15.06 -9.40
C ARG A 99 11.76 14.81 -10.80
N ALA A 100 10.89 14.40 -11.74
CA ALA A 100 11.26 14.17 -13.14
C ALA A 100 11.26 15.44 -14.01
N GLY A 101 10.74 16.56 -13.51
CA GLY A 101 10.49 17.77 -14.31
C GLY A 101 9.30 17.62 -15.27
N MET A 102 8.34 16.75 -14.97
CA MET A 102 7.16 16.45 -15.79
C MET A 102 5.90 17.07 -15.20
N VAL A 103 4.93 17.36 -16.05
CA VAL A 103 3.58 17.74 -15.61
C VAL A 103 2.83 16.51 -15.08
N CYS A 104 2.19 16.63 -13.93
CA CYS A 104 1.26 15.63 -13.41
C CYS A 104 -0.18 16.11 -13.58
N ALA A 105 -1.02 15.33 -14.25
CA ALA A 105 -2.46 15.55 -14.34
C ALA A 105 -3.20 14.46 -13.53
N VAL A 106 -4.18 14.88 -12.73
CA VAL A 106 -5.04 13.98 -11.95
C VAL A 106 -6.48 14.18 -12.38
N LEU A 107 -7.10 13.13 -12.90
CA LEU A 107 -8.51 13.14 -13.29
C LEU A 107 -9.37 12.68 -12.12
N VAL A 108 -10.44 13.43 -11.85
CA VAL A 108 -11.40 13.13 -10.79
C VAL A 108 -12.82 13.39 -11.29
N PRO A 109 -13.83 12.60 -10.92
CA PRO A 109 -15.21 12.89 -11.22
C PRO A 109 -15.64 14.22 -10.59
N ARG A 110 -16.48 14.99 -11.31
CA ARG A 110 -17.05 16.22 -10.79
C ARG A 110 -17.77 15.98 -9.46
N GLY A 111 -17.51 16.84 -8.47
CA GLY A 111 -18.13 16.77 -7.13
C GLY A 111 -17.58 15.66 -6.23
N LYS A 112 -16.56 14.92 -6.65
CA LYS A 112 -15.89 13.87 -5.84
C LYS A 112 -14.50 14.27 -5.35
N ILE A 113 -14.23 15.56 -5.24
CA ILE A 113 -12.94 16.06 -4.71
C ILE A 113 -12.98 16.03 -3.18
N ALA A 114 -12.16 15.18 -2.58
CA ALA A 114 -11.83 15.25 -1.16
C ALA A 114 -10.52 16.03 -1.01
N LEU A 115 -10.59 17.34 -0.76
CA LEU A 115 -9.43 18.25 -0.73
C LEU A 115 -8.36 17.76 0.25
N GLY A 116 -8.74 17.23 1.43
CA GLY A 116 -7.80 16.70 2.41
C GLY A 116 -6.97 15.53 1.87
N LYS A 117 -7.60 14.60 1.13
CA LYS A 117 -6.91 13.46 0.50
C LYS A 117 -6.06 13.87 -0.70
N MET A 118 -6.40 14.97 -1.36
CA MET A 118 -5.67 15.50 -2.51
C MET A 118 -4.61 16.55 -2.14
N GLY A 119 -4.57 16.97 -0.88
CA GLY A 119 -3.66 18.04 -0.42
C GLY A 119 -2.22 17.80 -0.82
N GLN A 120 -1.74 16.56 -0.70
CA GLN A 120 -0.38 16.21 -1.09
C GLN A 120 -0.15 16.37 -2.61
N ALA A 121 -1.06 15.91 -3.47
CA ALA A 121 -0.95 16.07 -4.91
C ALA A 121 -1.01 17.56 -5.33
N LEU A 122 -1.88 18.34 -4.68
CA LEU A 122 -2.02 19.79 -4.92
C LEU A 122 -0.75 20.56 -4.55
N VAL A 123 -0.16 20.29 -3.38
CA VAL A 123 1.08 20.95 -2.93
C VAL A 123 2.26 20.61 -3.84
N HIS A 124 2.31 19.41 -4.40
CA HIS A 124 3.27 19.05 -5.45
C HIS A 124 2.96 19.66 -6.82
N GLY A 125 1.94 20.49 -6.96
CA GLY A 125 1.62 21.21 -8.19
C GLY A 125 0.90 20.37 -9.26
N ALA A 126 0.28 19.26 -8.90
CA ALA A 126 -0.51 18.48 -9.84
C ALA A 126 -1.71 19.29 -10.38
N LYS A 127 -1.96 19.18 -11.69
CA LYS A 127 -3.15 19.76 -12.35
C LYS A 127 -4.34 18.84 -12.12
N ILE A 128 -5.32 19.29 -11.37
CA ILE A 128 -6.54 18.54 -11.11
C ILE A 128 -7.58 18.89 -12.18
N LEU A 129 -8.01 17.90 -12.94
CA LEU A 129 -9.05 18.04 -13.96
C LEU A 129 -10.31 17.31 -13.50
N GLN A 130 -11.40 18.07 -13.34
CA GLN A 130 -12.71 17.49 -13.06
C GLN A 130 -13.37 17.02 -14.35
N VAL A 131 -13.71 15.76 -14.42
CA VAL A 131 -14.41 15.12 -15.53
C VAL A 131 -15.90 15.11 -15.24
N ASP A 132 -16.70 15.52 -16.22
CA ASP A 132 -18.16 15.45 -16.14
C ASP A 132 -18.63 14.01 -16.42
N GLY A 133 -18.42 13.14 -15.46
CA GLY A 133 -18.64 11.71 -15.57
C GLY A 133 -18.26 10.98 -14.26
N ASN A 134 -18.21 9.67 -14.32
CA ASN A 134 -17.82 8.79 -13.21
C ASN A 134 -16.33 8.44 -13.24
N PHE A 135 -15.90 7.51 -12.37
CA PHE A 135 -14.50 7.09 -12.29
C PHE A 135 -14.03 6.32 -13.54
N ASP A 136 -14.91 5.53 -14.16
CA ASP A 136 -14.59 4.78 -15.37
C ASP A 136 -14.40 5.71 -16.56
N ASP A 137 -15.18 6.82 -16.62
CA ASP A 137 -15.01 7.88 -17.61
C ASP A 137 -13.66 8.59 -17.44
N CYS A 138 -13.22 8.84 -16.20
CA CYS A 138 -11.89 9.37 -15.93
C CYS A 138 -10.78 8.43 -16.44
N LEU A 139 -10.91 7.12 -16.23
CA LEU A 139 -9.93 6.16 -16.69
C LEU A 139 -9.92 6.03 -18.21
N THR A 140 -11.08 6.06 -18.85
CA THR A 140 -11.24 6.08 -20.31
C THR A 140 -10.58 7.30 -20.93
N LEU A 141 -10.84 8.48 -20.36
CA LEU A 141 -10.20 9.73 -20.80
C LEU A 141 -8.68 9.71 -20.60
N ALA A 142 -8.20 9.15 -19.47
CA ALA A 142 -6.78 9.03 -19.21
C ALA A 142 -6.08 8.12 -20.24
N ARG A 143 -6.71 7.02 -20.65
CA ARG A 143 -6.22 6.14 -21.72
C ARG A 143 -6.18 6.87 -23.05
N ALA A 144 -7.28 7.52 -23.44
CA ALA A 144 -7.34 8.28 -24.68
C ALA A 144 -6.28 9.38 -24.77
N LEU A 145 -5.96 10.04 -23.65
CA LEU A 145 -4.86 11.01 -23.59
C LEU A 145 -3.48 10.34 -23.74
N SER A 146 -3.28 9.17 -23.13
CA SER A 146 -2.03 8.42 -23.27
C SER A 146 -1.82 7.89 -24.70
N ASP A 147 -2.89 7.50 -25.38
CA ASP A 147 -2.83 6.93 -26.72
C ASP A 147 -2.57 8.00 -27.81
N ASN A 148 -2.98 9.26 -27.58
CA ASN A 148 -2.97 10.31 -28.62
C ASN A 148 -1.98 11.46 -28.36
N TYR A 149 -1.37 11.54 -27.17
CA TYR A 149 -0.49 12.62 -26.76
C TYR A 149 0.74 12.07 -26.03
N PRO A 150 1.85 12.83 -25.90
CA PRO A 150 3.03 12.40 -25.15
C PRO A 150 2.81 12.43 -23.64
N VAL A 151 1.84 11.67 -23.19
CA VAL A 151 1.36 11.56 -21.80
C VAL A 151 1.41 10.09 -21.39
N ALA A 152 2.09 9.77 -20.30
CA ALA A 152 2.14 8.40 -19.78
C ALA A 152 1.06 8.15 -18.72
N LEU A 153 0.30 7.06 -18.90
CA LEU A 153 -0.69 6.60 -17.92
C LEU A 153 0.01 5.86 -16.76
N VAL A 154 -0.13 6.37 -15.53
CA VAL A 154 0.53 5.80 -14.34
C VAL A 154 -0.46 5.20 -13.32
N ASN A 155 -1.64 4.80 -13.76
CA ASN A 155 -2.61 4.03 -12.96
C ASN A 155 -2.09 2.61 -12.64
N SER A 156 -2.83 1.90 -11.78
CA SER A 156 -2.50 0.50 -11.37
C SER A 156 -2.50 -0.52 -12.51
N VAL A 157 -3.07 -0.18 -13.65
CA VAL A 157 -3.04 -0.99 -14.88
C VAL A 157 -1.66 -0.96 -15.59
N ASN A 158 -0.77 -0.05 -15.23
CA ASN A 158 0.56 0.02 -15.81
C ASN A 158 1.45 -1.13 -15.27
N PRO A 159 1.89 -2.08 -16.11
CA PRO A 159 2.60 -3.28 -15.67
C PRO A 159 3.97 -2.98 -15.05
N VAL A 160 4.62 -1.90 -15.45
CA VAL A 160 5.92 -1.48 -14.90
C VAL A 160 5.82 -1.17 -13.40
N ARG A 161 4.64 -0.82 -12.90
CA ARG A 161 4.41 -0.60 -11.47
C ARG A 161 4.54 -1.87 -10.63
N ILE A 162 4.16 -3.02 -11.19
CA ILE A 162 4.31 -4.33 -10.54
C ILE A 162 5.79 -4.63 -10.33
N GLU A 163 6.64 -4.31 -11.32
CA GLU A 163 8.09 -4.49 -11.21
C GLU A 163 8.70 -3.69 -10.05
N GLY A 164 8.28 -2.44 -9.86
CA GLY A 164 8.73 -1.66 -8.70
C GLY A 164 8.20 -2.21 -7.37
N GLN A 165 6.95 -2.60 -7.33
CA GLN A 165 6.32 -3.11 -6.10
C GLN A 165 6.86 -4.47 -5.65
N LYS A 166 7.29 -5.34 -6.57
CA LYS A 166 7.86 -6.66 -6.22
C LYS A 166 9.11 -6.58 -5.33
N THR A 167 9.84 -5.46 -5.40
CA THR A 167 11.05 -5.24 -4.59
C THR A 167 10.78 -5.28 -3.08
N ALA A 168 9.55 -5.04 -2.65
CA ALA A 168 9.19 -5.17 -1.24
C ALA A 168 9.30 -6.62 -0.73
N ALA A 169 9.04 -7.62 -1.58
CA ALA A 169 9.28 -9.03 -1.26
C ALA A 169 10.78 -9.33 -1.16
N PHE A 170 11.59 -8.75 -2.05
CA PHE A 170 13.05 -8.87 -1.98
C PHE A 170 13.59 -8.37 -0.64
N GLU A 171 13.20 -7.14 -0.24
CA GLU A 171 13.60 -6.56 1.04
C GLU A 171 13.22 -7.44 2.24
N ILE A 172 12.06 -8.09 2.22
CA ILE A 172 11.64 -8.99 3.31
C ILE A 172 12.56 -10.20 3.37
N VAL A 173 12.86 -10.83 2.25
CA VAL A 173 13.78 -11.98 2.20
C VAL A 173 15.19 -11.57 2.59
N ASP A 174 15.68 -10.43 2.10
CA ASP A 174 17.02 -9.90 2.43
C ASP A 174 17.15 -9.62 3.93
N MET A 175 16.08 -9.14 4.59
CA MET A 175 16.07 -8.86 6.03
C MET A 175 15.92 -10.10 6.91
N LEU A 176 15.12 -11.10 6.48
CA LEU A 176 14.80 -12.29 7.27
C LEU A 176 15.74 -13.47 6.97
N GLY A 177 16.49 -13.41 5.87
CA GLY A 177 17.34 -14.48 5.36
C GLY A 177 16.59 -15.57 4.58
N ASP A 178 15.26 -15.55 4.56
CA ASP A 178 14.37 -16.40 3.75
C ASP A 178 12.96 -15.80 3.70
N ALA A 179 12.09 -16.36 2.86
CA ALA A 179 10.68 -15.95 2.82
C ALA A 179 9.95 -16.36 4.13
N PRO A 180 8.95 -15.58 4.58
CA PRO A 180 8.11 -15.97 5.71
C PRO A 180 7.24 -17.19 5.36
N ASP A 181 6.61 -17.82 6.35
CA ASP A 181 5.64 -18.89 6.11
C ASP A 181 4.33 -18.35 5.52
N ILE A 182 3.93 -17.18 5.96
CA ILE A 182 2.71 -16.49 5.51
C ILE A 182 3.03 -15.01 5.28
N HIS A 183 2.58 -14.48 4.14
CA HIS A 183 2.57 -13.04 3.88
C HIS A 183 1.13 -12.54 3.79
N VAL A 184 0.78 -11.60 4.68
CA VAL A 184 -0.58 -11.06 4.81
C VAL A 184 -0.64 -9.63 4.29
N LEU A 185 -1.60 -9.30 3.43
CA LEU A 185 -1.73 -7.94 2.90
C LEU A 185 -3.18 -7.57 2.54
N PRO A 186 -3.51 -6.26 2.53
CA PRO A 186 -4.80 -5.78 2.06
C PRO A 186 -4.95 -5.97 0.55
N VAL A 187 -6.16 -6.29 0.09
CA VAL A 187 -6.48 -6.46 -1.33
C VAL A 187 -7.57 -5.47 -1.75
N GLY A 188 -7.19 -4.48 -2.56
CA GLY A 188 -8.09 -3.58 -3.27
C GLY A 188 -8.03 -3.85 -4.77
N ASN A 189 -7.18 -3.13 -5.49
CA ASN A 189 -6.96 -3.31 -6.94
C ASN A 189 -6.10 -4.56 -7.29
N ALA A 190 -5.72 -5.32 -6.28
CA ALA A 190 -4.99 -6.59 -6.34
C ALA A 190 -3.55 -6.54 -6.88
N GLY A 191 -3.07 -5.40 -7.38
CA GLY A 191 -1.70 -5.27 -7.90
C GLY A 191 -0.60 -5.53 -6.86
N ASN A 192 -0.86 -5.25 -5.57
CA ASN A 192 0.15 -5.43 -4.54
C ASN A 192 0.41 -6.91 -4.23
N ILE A 193 -0.64 -7.73 -4.06
CA ILE A 193 -0.48 -9.18 -3.86
C ILE A 193 0.20 -9.83 -5.06
N THR A 194 -0.17 -9.42 -6.29
CA THR A 194 0.47 -9.84 -7.53
C THR A 194 1.97 -9.53 -7.52
N ALA A 195 2.35 -8.33 -7.12
CA ALA A 195 3.75 -7.90 -7.09
C ALA A 195 4.57 -8.65 -6.04
N TYR A 196 4.04 -8.82 -4.83
CA TYR A 196 4.74 -9.58 -3.78
C TYR A 196 4.94 -11.05 -4.20
N TRP A 197 3.90 -11.68 -4.75
CA TRP A 197 4.01 -13.06 -5.26
C TRP A 197 5.09 -13.17 -6.33
N LYS A 198 5.09 -12.26 -7.31
CA LYS A 198 6.14 -12.20 -8.33
C LYS A 198 7.54 -12.08 -7.71
N GLY A 199 7.74 -11.21 -6.74
CA GLY A 199 9.03 -11.05 -6.08
C GLY A 199 9.49 -12.32 -5.34
N TYR A 200 8.61 -12.95 -4.58
CA TYR A 200 8.96 -14.19 -3.89
C TYR A 200 9.27 -15.33 -4.86
N THR A 201 8.52 -15.48 -5.93
CA THR A 201 8.77 -16.53 -6.93
C THR A 201 10.08 -16.31 -7.69
N GLU A 202 10.44 -15.06 -8.02
CA GLU A 202 11.73 -14.73 -8.61
C GLU A 202 12.90 -15.11 -7.67
N TYR A 203 12.84 -14.73 -6.39
CA TYR A 203 13.89 -15.05 -5.42
C TYR A 203 14.00 -16.55 -5.15
N ALA A 204 12.89 -17.26 -5.10
CA ALA A 204 12.90 -18.72 -4.95
C ALA A 204 13.48 -19.41 -6.19
N ALA A 205 13.12 -18.96 -7.39
CA ALA A 205 13.65 -19.50 -8.66
C ALA A 205 15.17 -19.32 -8.79
N ASP A 206 15.71 -18.21 -8.26
CA ASP A 206 17.14 -17.92 -8.25
C ASP A 206 17.88 -18.56 -7.06
N GLY A 207 17.18 -19.29 -6.20
CA GLY A 207 17.75 -19.95 -5.02
C GLY A 207 18.21 -19.00 -3.91
N ILE A 208 17.73 -17.74 -3.91
CA ILE A 208 17.99 -16.75 -2.86
C ILE A 208 17.08 -17.02 -1.65
N ALA A 209 15.82 -17.38 -1.92
CA ALA A 209 14.91 -17.90 -0.90
C ALA A 209 14.75 -19.42 -1.06
N ALA A 210 14.72 -20.16 0.05
CA ALA A 210 14.54 -21.61 0.04
C ALA A 210 13.06 -22.00 -0.19
N LYS A 211 12.13 -21.08 0.02
CA LYS A 211 10.69 -21.28 -0.10
C LYS A 211 9.98 -20.01 -0.58
N THR A 212 8.70 -20.17 -0.91
CA THR A 212 7.74 -19.06 -1.09
C THR A 212 6.72 -19.04 0.04
N PRO A 213 6.17 -17.87 0.43
CA PRO A 213 5.15 -17.81 1.47
C PRO A 213 3.77 -18.21 0.93
N ARG A 214 2.88 -18.64 1.81
CA ARG A 214 1.45 -18.63 1.52
C ARG A 214 0.99 -17.16 1.48
N MET A 215 0.39 -16.73 0.36
CA MET A 215 -0.11 -15.37 0.17
C MET A 215 -1.52 -15.25 0.73
N TRP A 216 -1.70 -14.41 1.76
CA TRP A 216 -2.98 -14.17 2.39
C TRP A 216 -3.46 -12.75 2.09
N GLY A 217 -4.52 -12.64 1.27
CA GLY A 217 -5.13 -11.38 0.90
C GLY A 217 -6.40 -11.10 1.69
N PHE A 218 -6.60 -9.86 2.16
CA PHE A 218 -7.85 -9.50 2.84
C PHE A 218 -8.52 -8.29 2.19
N GLN A 219 -9.79 -8.48 1.81
CA GLN A 219 -10.68 -7.42 1.31
C GLN A 219 -11.56 -6.90 2.44
N ALA A 220 -12.04 -5.66 2.33
CA ALA A 220 -13.10 -5.18 3.22
C ALA A 220 -14.44 -5.80 2.81
N SER A 221 -15.25 -6.29 3.74
CA SER A 221 -16.48 -7.03 3.45
C SER A 221 -17.50 -6.24 2.61
N GLY A 222 -17.57 -4.92 2.76
CA GLY A 222 -18.38 -4.05 1.89
C GLY A 222 -17.78 -3.81 0.50
N SER A 223 -16.60 -4.38 0.20
CA SER A 223 -15.85 -4.23 -1.06
C SER A 223 -15.00 -5.48 -1.33
N ALA A 224 -15.63 -6.66 -1.38
CA ALA A 224 -14.97 -7.97 -1.46
C ALA A 224 -15.31 -8.74 -2.76
N PRO A 225 -15.04 -8.17 -3.94
CA PRO A 225 -15.42 -8.80 -5.21
C PRO A 225 -14.74 -10.14 -5.45
N ILE A 226 -13.46 -10.31 -5.11
CA ILE A 226 -12.73 -11.59 -5.32
C ILE A 226 -13.29 -12.68 -4.42
N VAL A 227 -13.63 -12.37 -3.18
CA VAL A 227 -14.26 -13.32 -2.25
C VAL A 227 -15.64 -13.76 -2.74
N ARG A 228 -16.41 -12.81 -3.30
CA ARG A 228 -17.76 -13.09 -3.85
C ARG A 228 -17.75 -13.73 -5.22
N GLY A 229 -16.66 -13.62 -5.97
CA GLY A 229 -16.57 -14.07 -7.36
C GLY A 229 -17.32 -13.17 -8.36
N GLU A 230 -17.73 -11.97 -7.95
CA GLU A 230 -18.48 -11.01 -8.78
C GLU A 230 -18.13 -9.56 -8.48
N ILE A 231 -18.35 -8.67 -9.46
CA ILE A 231 -18.13 -7.23 -9.32
C ILE A 231 -19.09 -6.64 -8.27
N VAL A 232 -18.55 -5.86 -7.34
CA VAL A 232 -19.34 -5.08 -6.38
C VAL A 232 -19.59 -3.69 -6.97
N LYS A 233 -20.83 -3.42 -7.39
CA LYS A 233 -21.19 -2.15 -8.08
C LYS A 233 -21.08 -0.94 -7.18
N ASP A 234 -21.50 -1.06 -5.91
CA ASP A 234 -21.51 0.02 -4.93
C ASP A 234 -20.64 -0.36 -3.71
N PRO A 235 -19.31 -0.34 -3.85
CA PRO A 235 -18.41 -0.71 -2.77
C PRO A 235 -18.46 0.32 -1.64
N SER A 236 -18.61 -0.17 -0.39
CA SER A 236 -18.70 0.67 0.81
C SER A 236 -17.84 0.13 1.91
N THR A 237 -16.88 0.92 2.39
CA THR A 237 -16.01 0.61 3.52
C THR A 237 -15.28 1.87 4.00
N ILE A 238 -14.90 1.88 5.27
CA ILE A 238 -14.00 2.88 5.86
C ILE A 238 -12.57 2.79 5.28
N ALA A 239 -12.18 1.61 4.81
CA ALA A 239 -10.88 1.33 4.22
C ALA A 239 -10.79 1.87 2.77
N THR A 240 -10.79 3.20 2.63
CA THR A 240 -10.99 3.88 1.34
C THR A 240 -9.99 3.49 0.26
N ALA A 241 -8.74 3.15 0.62
CA ALA A 241 -7.70 2.75 -0.34
C ALA A 241 -7.91 1.34 -0.94
N ILE A 242 -8.77 0.50 -0.32
CA ILE A 242 -9.19 -0.81 -0.84
C ILE A 242 -10.69 -0.87 -1.18
N ARG A 243 -11.37 0.28 -1.25
CA ARG A 243 -12.76 0.38 -1.69
C ARG A 243 -12.86 0.27 -3.20
N ILE A 244 -12.62 -0.92 -3.71
CA ILE A 244 -12.54 -1.25 -5.14
C ILE A 244 -13.52 -2.38 -5.44
N GLY A 245 -14.51 -2.10 -6.27
CA GLY A 245 -15.54 -3.09 -6.65
C GLY A 245 -15.17 -3.96 -7.84
N ASN A 246 -14.19 -3.54 -8.66
CA ASN A 246 -13.70 -4.27 -9.82
C ASN A 246 -12.16 -4.17 -9.89
N PRO A 247 -11.42 -5.09 -9.28
CA PRO A 247 -9.96 -5.07 -9.24
C PRO A 247 -9.31 -5.25 -10.62
N ALA A 248 -8.37 -4.36 -10.97
CA ALA A 248 -7.67 -4.44 -12.26
C ALA A 248 -6.76 -5.68 -12.39
N SER A 249 -6.26 -6.21 -11.26
CA SER A 249 -5.36 -7.39 -11.25
C SER A 249 -6.06 -8.62 -10.66
N TRP A 250 -7.35 -8.80 -10.93
CA TRP A 250 -8.19 -9.87 -10.38
C TRP A 250 -7.58 -11.27 -10.58
N GLU A 251 -7.36 -11.65 -11.84
CA GLU A 251 -6.85 -12.96 -12.21
C GLU A 251 -5.46 -13.24 -11.62
N TYR A 252 -4.60 -12.23 -11.60
CA TYR A 252 -3.26 -12.36 -11.00
C TYR A 252 -3.30 -12.54 -9.47
N ALA A 253 -4.30 -11.96 -8.79
CA ALA A 253 -4.49 -12.19 -7.36
C ALA A 253 -5.00 -13.59 -7.06
N ILE A 254 -5.89 -14.11 -7.91
CA ILE A 254 -6.35 -15.50 -7.82
C ILE A 254 -5.17 -16.45 -8.06
N ALA A 255 -4.36 -16.21 -9.09
CA ALA A 255 -3.16 -17.00 -9.35
C ALA A 255 -2.18 -16.96 -8.14
N ALA A 256 -1.91 -15.80 -7.59
CA ALA A 256 -1.05 -15.66 -6.39
C ALA A 256 -1.60 -16.45 -5.19
N ARG A 257 -2.92 -16.43 -4.96
CA ARG A 257 -3.58 -17.24 -3.92
C ARG A 257 -3.39 -18.74 -4.17
N ASP A 258 -3.73 -19.20 -5.36
CA ASP A 258 -3.82 -20.63 -5.69
C ASP A 258 -2.42 -21.26 -5.79
N GLU A 259 -1.49 -20.62 -6.48
CA GLU A 259 -0.11 -21.08 -6.63
C GLU A 259 0.67 -21.12 -5.30
N SER A 260 0.39 -20.18 -4.39
CA SER A 260 1.01 -20.14 -3.07
C SER A 260 0.36 -21.06 -2.02
N GLY A 261 -0.76 -21.69 -2.35
CA GLY A 261 -1.58 -22.41 -1.36
C GLY A 261 -2.14 -21.48 -0.28
N GLY A 262 -2.33 -20.19 -0.61
CA GLY A 262 -2.81 -19.15 0.28
C GLY A 262 -4.32 -19.00 0.31
N LEU A 263 -4.79 -17.81 0.71
CA LEU A 263 -6.21 -17.48 0.75
C LEU A 263 -6.47 -16.01 0.39
N ILE A 264 -7.68 -15.72 -0.11
CA ILE A 264 -8.24 -14.37 -0.13
C ILE A 264 -9.58 -14.45 0.59
N ASP A 265 -9.71 -13.67 1.69
CA ASP A 265 -10.89 -13.63 2.55
C ASP A 265 -11.29 -12.16 2.81
N GLU A 266 -12.34 -11.93 3.55
CA GLU A 266 -12.83 -10.60 3.88
C GLU A 266 -12.78 -10.32 5.38
N VAL A 267 -12.69 -9.02 5.72
CA VAL A 267 -12.79 -8.50 7.07
C VAL A 267 -13.80 -7.36 7.12
N THR A 268 -14.55 -7.27 8.20
CA THR A 268 -15.52 -6.20 8.41
C THR A 268 -14.83 -4.88 8.79
N ASP A 269 -15.50 -3.75 8.56
CA ASP A 269 -15.03 -2.43 9.02
C ASP A 269 -14.77 -2.40 10.55
N ARG A 270 -15.55 -3.18 11.32
CA ARG A 270 -15.34 -3.32 12.77
C ARG A 270 -14.03 -4.03 13.12
N GLU A 271 -13.69 -5.10 12.42
CA GLU A 271 -12.41 -5.81 12.57
C GLU A 271 -11.24 -4.92 12.14
N ILE A 272 -11.39 -4.22 11.02
CA ILE A 272 -10.40 -3.24 10.54
C ILE A 272 -10.14 -2.17 11.60
N LEU A 273 -11.17 -1.55 12.19
CA LEU A 273 -11.01 -0.53 13.23
C LEU A 273 -10.38 -1.08 14.52
N ARG A 274 -10.66 -2.33 14.89
CA ARG A 274 -10.01 -2.97 16.04
C ARG A 274 -8.51 -3.14 15.78
N ALA A 275 -8.12 -3.67 14.60
CA ALA A 275 -6.73 -3.82 14.21
C ALA A 275 -6.02 -2.48 14.07
N TYR A 276 -6.68 -1.47 13.50
CA TYR A 276 -6.20 -0.10 13.38
C TYR A 276 -5.80 0.50 14.75
N ARG A 277 -6.69 0.37 15.74
CA ARG A 277 -6.43 0.85 17.10
C ARG A 277 -5.34 0.06 17.81
N LEU A 278 -5.32 -1.28 17.62
CA LEU A 278 -4.27 -2.14 18.16
C LEU A 278 -2.90 -1.75 17.64
N LEU A 279 -2.76 -1.58 16.32
CA LEU A 279 -1.49 -1.17 15.68
C LEU A 279 -0.97 0.15 16.26
N ALA A 280 -1.83 1.14 16.41
CA ALA A 280 -1.43 2.43 16.95
C ALA A 280 -1.14 2.40 18.46
N ALA A 281 -2.03 1.77 19.26
CA ALA A 281 -1.97 1.84 20.72
C ALA A 281 -1.05 0.80 21.37
N GLN A 282 -0.77 -0.33 20.70
CA GLN A 282 -0.03 -1.42 21.29
C GLN A 282 1.26 -1.78 20.53
N GLU A 283 1.31 -1.55 19.20
CA GLU A 283 2.53 -1.74 18.39
C GLU A 283 3.24 -0.42 18.05
N GLY A 284 2.60 0.74 18.33
CA GLY A 284 3.18 2.05 18.03
C GLY A 284 3.22 2.39 16.53
N VAL A 285 2.48 1.68 15.69
CA VAL A 285 2.49 1.85 14.23
C VAL A 285 1.19 2.49 13.76
N PHE A 286 1.25 3.77 13.34
CA PHE A 286 0.10 4.52 12.86
C PHE A 286 -0.09 4.33 11.36
N VAL A 287 -1.20 3.71 10.97
CA VAL A 287 -1.50 3.32 9.58
C VAL A 287 -2.85 3.86 9.11
N GLU A 288 -3.08 3.95 7.79
CA GLU A 288 -4.43 4.20 7.28
C GLU A 288 -5.36 2.97 7.51
N PRO A 289 -6.70 3.14 7.61
CA PRO A 289 -7.61 2.03 7.87
C PRO A 289 -7.46 0.85 6.90
N ALA A 290 -7.22 1.12 5.61
CA ALA A 290 -7.00 0.08 4.61
C ALA A 290 -5.80 -0.83 4.92
N SER A 291 -4.75 -0.28 5.52
CA SER A 291 -3.56 -1.03 5.91
C SER A 291 -3.83 -2.02 7.04
N ALA A 292 -4.73 -1.66 7.95
CA ALA A 292 -5.10 -2.51 9.08
C ALA A 292 -5.88 -3.78 8.67
N ALA A 293 -6.37 -3.86 7.43
CA ALA A 293 -7.08 -5.04 6.94
C ALA A 293 -6.19 -6.30 6.94
N SER A 294 -4.88 -6.17 6.72
CA SER A 294 -3.93 -7.30 6.84
C SER A 294 -3.90 -7.86 8.24
N VAL A 295 -3.77 -7.01 9.25
CA VAL A 295 -3.72 -7.41 10.67
C VAL A 295 -5.08 -7.91 11.15
N ALA A 296 -6.18 -7.27 10.73
CA ALA A 296 -7.53 -7.75 11.00
C ALA A 296 -7.73 -9.19 10.48
N GLY A 297 -7.25 -9.43 9.27
CA GLY A 297 -7.29 -10.75 8.64
C GLY A 297 -6.44 -11.79 9.35
N LEU A 298 -5.22 -11.43 9.76
CA LEU A 298 -4.37 -12.32 10.56
C LEU A 298 -5.05 -12.72 11.87
N LEU A 299 -5.58 -11.75 12.62
CA LEU A 299 -6.25 -12.00 13.90
C LEU A 299 -7.49 -12.90 13.71
N LYS A 300 -8.33 -12.62 12.70
CA LYS A 300 -9.47 -13.45 12.34
C LYS A 300 -9.05 -14.88 12.01
N ALA A 301 -7.99 -15.05 11.21
CA ALA A 301 -7.48 -16.36 10.83
C ALA A 301 -6.89 -17.14 12.02
N ALA A 302 -6.21 -16.45 12.95
CA ALA A 302 -5.71 -17.05 14.18
C ALA A 302 -6.86 -17.51 15.09
N GLU A 303 -7.90 -16.69 15.28
CA GLU A 303 -9.12 -17.06 16.01
C GLU A 303 -9.83 -18.29 15.39
N GLN A 304 -9.70 -18.48 14.08
CA GLN A 304 -10.23 -19.63 13.34
C GLN A 304 -9.33 -20.87 13.35
N GLY A 305 -8.17 -20.81 14.03
CA GLY A 305 -7.20 -21.91 14.05
C GLY A 305 -6.50 -22.21 12.73
N LYS A 306 -6.40 -21.21 11.84
CA LYS A 306 -5.74 -21.34 10.52
C LYS A 306 -4.23 -21.07 10.56
N VAL A 307 -3.73 -20.64 11.71
CA VAL A 307 -2.32 -20.28 11.93
C VAL A 307 -1.71 -21.31 12.88
N ASP A 308 -0.58 -21.88 12.50
CA ASP A 308 0.15 -22.83 13.36
C ASP A 308 1.15 -22.06 14.25
N PRO A 309 1.30 -22.39 15.52
CA PRO A 309 2.26 -21.76 16.41
C PRO A 309 3.69 -21.84 15.87
N GLY A 310 4.46 -20.77 16.08
CA GLY A 310 5.86 -20.69 15.67
C GLY A 310 6.08 -20.32 14.19
N GLN A 311 5.04 -20.14 13.40
CA GLN A 311 5.19 -19.66 12.02
C GLN A 311 5.71 -18.21 11.99
N ARG A 312 6.54 -17.91 10.98
CA ARG A 312 6.98 -16.54 10.68
C ARG A 312 5.99 -15.90 9.73
N ILE A 313 5.40 -14.78 10.14
CA ILE A 313 4.34 -14.07 9.43
C ILE A 313 4.76 -12.64 9.19
N VAL A 314 4.59 -12.15 7.96
CA VAL A 314 4.76 -10.74 7.64
C VAL A 314 3.41 -10.14 7.26
N CYS A 315 3.01 -9.06 7.93
CA CYS A 315 1.86 -8.25 7.54
C CYS A 315 2.35 -6.97 6.86
N THR A 316 1.99 -6.76 5.59
CA THR A 316 2.23 -5.46 4.95
C THR A 316 1.18 -4.45 5.41
N VAL A 317 1.65 -3.33 5.99
CA VAL A 317 0.85 -2.15 6.30
C VAL A 317 1.17 -1.06 5.27
N THR A 318 0.21 -0.81 4.39
CA THR A 318 0.42 -0.23 3.05
C THR A 318 0.58 1.29 3.02
N GLY A 319 0.01 2.00 3.99
CA GLY A 319 0.04 3.47 4.01
C GLY A 319 0.03 4.04 5.44
N ASN A 320 0.60 5.23 5.56
CA ASN A 320 0.68 6.00 6.80
C ASN A 320 -0.71 6.49 7.24
N GLY A 321 -0.96 6.55 8.54
CA GLY A 321 -2.22 7.00 9.12
C GLY A 321 -2.62 8.43 8.73
N LEU A 322 -1.68 9.31 8.46
CA LEU A 322 -1.93 10.67 7.99
C LEU A 322 -2.54 10.75 6.59
N LYS A 323 -2.58 9.63 5.85
CA LYS A 323 -3.24 9.56 4.53
C LYS A 323 -4.77 9.54 4.64
N ASP A 324 -5.32 9.09 5.77
CA ASP A 324 -6.75 9.03 6.06
C ASP A 324 -7.00 9.24 7.58
N PRO A 325 -6.77 10.47 8.11
CA PRO A 325 -6.76 10.74 9.54
C PRO A 325 -8.16 10.83 10.18
N ASP A 326 -9.23 10.88 9.39
CA ASP A 326 -10.59 11.14 9.87
C ASP A 326 -11.02 10.17 10.98
N TRP A 327 -10.64 8.88 10.83
CA TRP A 327 -10.96 7.84 11.81
C TRP A 327 -10.15 7.92 13.09
N ALA A 328 -8.95 8.49 13.04
CA ALA A 328 -8.17 8.78 14.24
C ALA A 328 -8.84 9.88 15.06
N VAL A 329 -9.26 10.95 14.39
CA VAL A 329 -9.93 12.10 15.02
C VAL A 329 -11.31 11.72 15.55
N ALA A 330 -12.12 11.00 14.75
CA ALA A 330 -13.48 10.59 15.15
C ALA A 330 -13.53 9.68 16.39
N GLY A 331 -12.44 8.95 16.66
CA GLY A 331 -12.34 8.07 17.84
C GLY A 331 -11.55 8.66 19.01
N ALA A 332 -11.05 9.89 18.88
CA ALA A 332 -10.24 10.51 19.90
C ALA A 332 -11.08 10.98 21.11
N PRO A 333 -10.62 10.74 22.36
CA PRO A 333 -11.25 11.33 23.52
C PRO A 333 -11.09 12.86 23.50
N GLN A 334 -12.03 13.56 24.12
CA GLN A 334 -11.93 15.01 24.29
C GLN A 334 -10.73 15.34 25.19
N PRO A 335 -9.92 16.38 24.84
CA PRO A 335 -8.84 16.82 25.71
C PRO A 335 -9.35 17.24 27.09
N VAL A 336 -8.65 16.81 28.13
CA VAL A 336 -8.94 17.24 29.50
C VAL A 336 -8.17 18.52 29.80
N THR A 337 -8.87 19.54 30.29
CA THR A 337 -8.23 20.79 30.74
C THR A 337 -7.85 20.63 32.22
N VAL A 338 -6.57 20.87 32.53
CA VAL A 338 -6.05 20.87 33.89
C VAL A 338 -5.49 22.25 34.23
N PRO A 339 -5.51 22.69 35.53
CA PRO A 339 -4.82 23.89 35.94
C PRO A 339 -3.31 23.76 35.76
N VAL A 340 -2.57 24.89 35.80
CA VAL A 340 -1.10 24.89 35.76
C VAL A 340 -0.58 24.44 37.13
N ASP A 341 -0.82 23.15 37.45
CA ASP A 341 -0.45 22.50 38.70
C ASP A 341 -0.01 21.07 38.42
N ALA A 342 1.19 20.71 38.89
CA ALA A 342 1.79 19.40 38.64
C ALA A 342 1.02 18.26 39.35
N ALA A 343 0.47 18.50 40.53
CA ALA A 343 -0.27 17.49 41.27
C ALA A 343 -1.60 17.13 40.56
N ALA A 344 -2.33 18.17 40.11
CA ALA A 344 -3.55 17.99 39.33
C ALA A 344 -3.27 17.28 37.99
N ALA A 345 -2.18 17.58 37.32
CA ALA A 345 -1.77 16.89 36.09
C ALA A 345 -1.39 15.43 36.36
N ALA A 346 -0.62 15.14 37.42
CA ALA A 346 -0.22 13.79 37.80
C ALA A 346 -1.44 12.91 38.15
N GLN A 347 -2.42 13.48 38.87
CA GLN A 347 -3.68 12.78 39.18
C GLN A 347 -4.46 12.40 37.90
N ASN A 348 -4.56 13.33 36.94
CA ASN A 348 -5.22 13.04 35.66
C ASN A 348 -4.47 12.00 34.79
N LEU A 349 -3.14 11.88 34.96
CA LEU A 349 -2.31 10.89 34.30
C LEU A 349 -2.30 9.53 35.03
N GLY A 350 -2.93 9.42 36.20
CA GLY A 350 -2.94 8.18 37.02
C GLY A 350 -1.57 7.85 37.62
N LEU A 351 -0.72 8.87 37.86
CA LEU A 351 0.62 8.71 38.44
C LEU A 351 0.61 8.76 39.97
N VAL A 352 -0.48 9.22 40.55
CA VAL A 352 -0.74 9.35 42.00
C VAL A 352 -2.21 9.08 42.28
#